data_fba8b39560fc1e41826dca3e4a60f886
#
_entry.id   fba8b39560fc1e41826dca3e4a60f886
#
_cell.length_a   1.000
_cell.length_b   1.000
_cell.length_c   1.000
_cell.angle_alpha   90.00
_cell.angle_beta   90.00
_cell.angle_gamma   90.00
#
_symmetry.space_group_name_H-M   'P 1'
#
loop_
_entity.id
_entity.type
_entity.pdbx_description
1 polymer ?
#
loop_
_entity_poly.entity_id
_entity_poly.type
_entity_poly.pdbx_seq_one_letter_code
_entity_poly.pdbx_strand_id
1 'polypeptide(L)' 'MTTLNIANSSAVASVSFGDNNAVGVKFTSNDTEYGFIAKDQTMVREGLESAIAGGQSVGKLIAQYRADGQLQAV' A
#
# COMPACT_ATOMS: atom_id res chain seq x y z
N MET A 1 8.95 5.12 -10.89
CA MET A 1 8.50 4.39 -9.69
C MET A 1 8.41 5.34 -8.52
N THR A 2 7.34 5.30 -7.78
CA THR A 2 7.10 6.17 -6.62
C THR A 2 7.01 5.31 -5.36
N THR A 3 7.65 5.76 -4.28
CA THR A 3 7.61 5.05 -3.01
C THR A 3 7.09 5.97 -1.93
N LEU A 4 6.07 5.50 -1.18
CA LEU A 4 5.57 6.19 0.00
C LEU A 4 6.18 5.56 1.25
N ASN A 5 6.91 6.36 2.01
CA ASN A 5 7.46 5.91 3.29
C ASN A 5 6.41 6.12 4.38
N ILE A 6 6.11 5.06 5.12
CA ILE A 6 5.04 5.08 6.12
C ILE A 6 5.69 5.16 7.50
N ALA A 7 5.74 6.36 8.04
CA ALA A 7 6.38 6.58 9.34
C ALA A 7 5.47 6.29 10.53
N ASN A 8 4.16 6.41 10.33
CA ASN A 8 3.19 6.33 11.43
C ASN A 8 2.41 5.01 11.47
N SER A 9 2.88 4.00 10.75
CA SER A 9 2.29 2.66 10.81
C SER A 9 3.24 1.69 11.50
N SER A 10 2.71 0.86 12.40
CA SER A 10 3.49 -0.19 13.05
C SER A 10 3.62 -1.44 12.18
N ALA A 11 2.78 -1.59 11.18
CA ALA A 11 2.72 -2.80 10.35
C ALA A 11 3.36 -2.62 8.98
N VAL A 12 3.23 -1.44 8.37
CA VAL A 12 3.68 -1.19 6.99
C VAL A 12 4.81 -0.18 6.99
N ALA A 13 5.95 -0.54 6.42
CA ALA A 13 7.12 0.33 6.33
C ALA A 13 7.06 1.24 5.12
N SER A 14 6.66 0.70 3.96
CA SER A 14 6.59 1.49 2.73
C SER A 14 5.67 0.82 1.71
N VAL A 15 5.20 1.63 0.76
CA VAL A 15 4.41 1.15 -0.38
C VAL A 15 5.02 1.76 -1.64
N SER A 16 5.32 0.93 -2.63
CA SER A 16 5.91 1.34 -3.90
C SER A 16 4.90 1.19 -5.02
N PHE A 17 4.93 2.11 -5.98
CA PHE A 17 4.05 2.10 -7.14
C PHE A 17 4.90 2.02 -8.41
N GLY A 18 4.69 0.97 -9.18
CA GLY A 18 5.41 0.74 -10.42
C GLY A 18 4.51 0.85 -11.64
N ASP A 19 5.00 0.35 -12.77
CA ASP A 19 4.25 0.36 -14.03
C ASP A 19 3.15 -0.71 -14.03
N ASN A 20 2.15 -0.52 -14.90
CA ASN A 20 1.06 -1.49 -15.10
C ASN A 20 0.28 -1.78 -13.82
N ASN A 21 0.04 -0.73 -13.02
CA ASN A 21 -0.70 -0.83 -11.75
C ASN A 21 -0.02 -1.72 -10.70
N ALA A 22 1.28 -1.93 -10.83
CA ALA A 22 2.04 -2.71 -9.84
C ALA A 22 2.15 -1.94 -8.53
N VAL A 23 1.94 -2.64 -7.42
CA VAL A 23 2.05 -2.09 -6.06
C VAL A 23 2.87 -3.05 -5.23
N GLY A 24 3.93 -2.55 -4.60
CA GLY A 24 4.74 -3.34 -3.67
C GLY A 24 4.52 -2.86 -2.25
N VAL A 25 4.29 -3.78 -1.32
CA VAL A 25 4.09 -3.44 0.09
C VAL A 25 5.19 -4.09 0.92
N LYS A 26 5.92 -3.27 1.65
CA LYS A 26 6.96 -3.75 2.56
C LYS A 26 6.48 -3.57 3.99
N PHE A 27 6.51 -4.67 4.75
CA PHE A 27 6.07 -4.66 6.15
C PHE A 27 7.25 -4.46 7.08
N THR A 28 6.99 -3.87 8.25
CA THR A 28 8.03 -3.59 9.24
C THR A 28 8.58 -4.86 9.90
N SER A 29 7.80 -5.94 9.90
CA SER A 29 8.18 -7.19 10.57
C SER A 29 9.24 -7.99 9.82
N ASN A 30 9.44 -7.72 8.54
CA ASN A 30 10.47 -8.37 7.75
C ASN A 30 10.84 -7.48 6.56
N ASP A 31 11.91 -7.84 5.83
CA ASP A 31 12.38 -7.07 4.69
C ASP A 31 11.78 -7.52 3.36
N THR A 32 10.78 -8.39 3.40
CA THR A 32 10.15 -8.92 2.19
C THR A 32 9.14 -7.91 1.65
N GLU A 33 9.26 -7.60 0.37
CA GLU A 33 8.27 -6.81 -0.33
C GLU A 33 7.27 -7.74 -1.01
N TYR A 34 5.98 -7.51 -0.76
CA TYR A 34 4.91 -8.29 -1.36
C TYR A 34 4.36 -7.56 -2.56
N GLY A 35 4.27 -8.25 -3.70
CA GLY A 35 3.77 -7.67 -4.94
C GLY A 35 2.27 -7.81 -5.09
N PHE A 36 1.64 -6.75 -5.57
CA PHE A 36 0.21 -6.72 -5.87
C PHE A 36 -0.02 -6.00 -7.18
N ILE A 37 -1.19 -6.23 -7.77
CA ILE A 37 -1.67 -5.45 -8.89
C ILE A 37 -2.91 -4.69 -8.41
N ALA A 38 -2.90 -3.37 -8.57
CA ALA A 38 -4.03 -2.54 -8.20
C ALA A 38 -5.04 -2.48 -9.35
N LYS A 39 -6.31 -2.49 -9.01
CA LYS A 39 -7.37 -2.25 -9.99
C LYS A 39 -7.33 -0.81 -10.50
N ASP A 40 -7.07 0.13 -9.57
CA ASP A 40 -6.87 1.54 -9.87
C ASP A 40 -5.74 2.05 -8.97
N GLN A 41 -4.52 2.11 -9.51
CA GLN A 41 -3.34 2.50 -8.77
C GLN A 41 -3.44 3.93 -8.21
N THR A 42 -4.02 4.85 -8.98
CA THR A 42 -4.17 6.24 -8.55
C THR A 42 -5.09 6.34 -7.34
N MET A 43 -6.20 5.61 -7.35
CA MET A 43 -7.13 5.59 -6.22
C MET A 43 -6.47 5.02 -4.97
N VAL A 44 -5.73 3.93 -5.11
CA VAL A 44 -5.01 3.31 -4.00
C VAL A 44 -3.97 4.27 -3.42
N ARG A 45 -3.19 4.93 -4.29
CA ARG A 45 -2.17 5.88 -3.85
C ARG A 45 -2.80 7.05 -3.11
N GLU A 46 -3.85 7.65 -3.67
CA GLU A 46 -4.52 8.78 -3.04
C GLU A 46 -5.13 8.40 -1.69
N GLY A 47 -5.72 7.22 -1.60
CA GLY A 47 -6.26 6.71 -0.35
C GLY A 47 -5.20 6.52 0.71
N LEU A 48 -4.04 5.98 0.33
CA LEU A 48 -2.92 5.79 1.25
C LEU A 48 -2.33 7.12 1.70
N GLU A 49 -2.17 8.08 0.79
CA GLU A 49 -1.70 9.41 1.14
C GLU A 49 -2.66 10.11 2.12
N SER A 50 -3.95 9.98 1.90
CA SER A 50 -4.97 10.54 2.78
C SER A 50 -4.93 9.88 4.16
N ALA A 51 -4.72 8.57 4.22
CA ALA A 51 -4.62 7.85 5.49
C ALA A 51 -3.38 8.30 6.27
N ILE A 52 -2.26 8.49 5.60
CA ILE A 52 -1.03 8.99 6.22
C ILE A 52 -1.26 10.39 6.79
N ALA A 53 -1.84 11.28 6.00
CA ALA A 53 -2.11 12.66 6.41
C ALA A 53 -3.10 12.73 7.57
N GLY A 54 -4.08 11.81 7.60
CA GLY A 54 -5.09 11.76 8.66
C GLY A 54 -4.72 10.93 9.87
N GLY A 55 -3.54 10.32 9.89
CA GLY A 55 -3.11 9.46 11.00
C GLY A 55 -3.86 8.14 11.08
N GLN A 56 -4.47 7.69 9.99
CA GLN A 56 -5.21 6.44 9.95
C GLN A 56 -4.28 5.26 9.70
N SER A 57 -4.77 4.04 10.00
CA SER A 57 -3.99 2.83 9.83
C SER A 57 -3.86 2.46 8.35
N VAL A 58 -2.64 2.53 7.83
CA VAL A 58 -2.33 2.12 6.46
C VAL A 58 -2.49 0.61 6.30
N GLY A 59 -2.09 -0.17 7.30
CA GLY A 59 -2.25 -1.63 7.27
C GLY A 59 -3.69 -2.05 7.14
N LYS A 60 -4.60 -1.40 7.87
CA LYS A 60 -6.04 -1.65 7.76
C LYS A 60 -6.56 -1.33 6.37
N LEU A 61 -6.13 -0.21 5.80
CA LEU A 61 -6.57 0.22 4.48
C LEU A 61 -6.11 -0.76 3.41
N ILE A 62 -4.87 -1.23 3.49
CA ILE A 62 -4.35 -2.23 2.56
C ILE A 62 -5.15 -3.52 2.67
N ALA A 63 -5.44 -3.98 3.88
CA ALA A 63 -6.25 -5.18 4.09
C ALA A 63 -7.66 -5.01 3.49
N GLN A 64 -8.24 -3.84 3.63
CA GLN A 64 -9.54 -3.52 3.05
C GLN A 64 -9.50 -3.55 1.52
N TYR A 65 -8.47 -2.97 0.91
CA TYR A 65 -8.31 -2.99 -0.54
C TYR A 65 -8.16 -4.43 -1.07
N ARG A 66 -7.45 -5.28 -0.34
CA ARG A 66 -7.33 -6.69 -0.72
C ARG A 66 -8.68 -7.40 -0.64
N ALA A 67 -9.45 -7.15 0.41
CA ALA A 67 -10.77 -7.75 0.59
C ALA A 67 -11.75 -7.27 -0.49
N ASP A 68 -11.63 -6.01 -0.92
CA ASP A 68 -12.50 -5.42 -1.94
C ASP A 68 -12.07 -5.77 -3.37
N GLY A 69 -10.94 -6.45 -3.55
CA GLY A 69 -10.44 -6.78 -4.88
C GLY A 69 -9.69 -5.63 -5.56
N GLN A 70 -9.42 -4.54 -4.86
CA GLN A 70 -8.65 -3.41 -5.40
C GLN A 70 -7.15 -3.73 -5.49
N LEU A 71 -6.67 -4.59 -4.60
CA LEU A 71 -5.30 -5.11 -4.64
C LEU A 71 -5.37 -6.63 -4.73
N GLN A 72 -4.74 -7.18 -5.76
CA GLN A 72 -4.67 -8.62 -5.96
C GLN A 72 -3.22 -9.07 -5.86
N ALA A 73 -2.97 -10.12 -5.08
CA ALA A 73 -1.62 -10.67 -4.95
C ALA A 73 -1.14 -11.25 -6.28
N VAL A 74 0.10 -11.00 -6.57
CA VAL A 74 0.74 -11.50 -7.79
C VAL A 74 1.23 -12.93 -7.59
#